data_6832577481a42bb3c0fa219d3fb760b7
#
_entry.id   6832577481a42bb3c0fa219d3fb760b7
#
_cell.length_a   1.000
_cell.length_b   1.000
_cell.length_c   1.000
_cell.angle_alpha   90.00
_cell.angle_beta   90.00
_cell.angle_gamma   90.00
#
_symmetry.space_group_name_H-M   'P 1'
#
loop_
_entity.id
_entity.type
_entity.pdbx_description
1 polymer ?
#
loop_
_entity_poly.entity_id
_entity_poly.type
_entity_poly.pdbx_seq_one_letter_code
_entity_poly.pdbx_strand_id
1 'polypeptide(L)'
;MDIRTVEVIPLRRDLDERFANAQKWISTREYCLVRIETADGAVGWGECWGPITGTRELINERIAPLLRGRDAGSVESIHEDLVFDLRSAYHSTVPAGAVSGVDLALWDLRGKAAGTSVATLLGGKRRESVPAYAT
;
A
#
# COMPACT_ATOMS: atom_id res chain seq x y z
N MET A 1 8.00 -10.39 -13.75
CA MET A 1 7.72 -10.58 -12.29
C MET A 1 6.21 -10.74 -12.08
N ASP A 2 5.65 -11.88 -12.48
CA ASP A 2 4.20 -12.07 -12.42
C ASP A 2 3.72 -12.14 -10.97
N ILE A 3 2.72 -11.35 -10.61
CA ILE A 3 2.12 -11.30 -9.27
C ILE A 3 1.41 -12.63 -9.00
N ARG A 4 1.87 -13.35 -7.99
CA ARG A 4 1.29 -14.63 -7.55
C ARG A 4 0.24 -14.41 -6.47
N THR A 5 0.60 -13.67 -5.43
CA THR A 5 -0.30 -13.41 -4.29
C THR A 5 -0.29 -11.96 -3.87
N VAL A 6 -1.45 -11.51 -3.40
CA VAL A 6 -1.63 -10.25 -2.69
C VAL A 6 -2.28 -10.59 -1.35
N GLU A 7 -1.61 -10.25 -0.27
CA GLU A 7 -2.02 -10.57 1.09
C GLU A 7 -2.19 -9.29 1.90
N VAL A 8 -3.24 -9.21 2.69
CA VAL A 8 -3.48 -8.12 3.63
C VAL A 8 -3.21 -8.59 5.04
N ILE A 9 -2.32 -7.90 5.74
CA ILE A 9 -1.89 -8.23 7.10
C ILE A 9 -2.34 -7.11 8.03
N PRO A 10 -3.46 -7.29 8.75
CA PRO A 10 -3.91 -6.35 9.75
C PRO A 10 -3.04 -6.46 11.00
N LEU A 11 -2.57 -5.34 11.49
CA LEU A 11 -1.81 -5.23 12.74
C LEU A 11 -2.55 -4.32 13.69
N ARG A 12 -2.62 -4.71 14.96
CA ARG A 12 -3.20 -3.92 16.04
C ARG A 12 -2.30 -3.99 17.27
N ARG A 13 -2.11 -2.82 17.90
CA ARG A 13 -1.42 -2.70 19.18
C ARG A 13 -2.18 -1.76 20.09
N ASP A 14 -2.49 -2.22 21.29
CA ASP A 14 -2.97 -1.36 22.35
C ASP A 14 -1.78 -0.57 22.93
N LEU A 15 -2.02 0.70 23.23
CA LEU A 15 -1.00 1.61 23.74
C LEU A 15 -0.96 1.53 25.27
N ASP A 16 0.23 1.54 25.83
CA ASP A 16 0.44 1.58 27.29
C ASP A 16 -0.12 2.88 27.88
N GLU A 17 0.01 3.98 27.14
CA GLU A 17 -0.58 5.28 27.46
C GLU A 17 -1.39 5.80 26.29
N ARG A 18 -2.64 6.21 26.58
CA ARG A 18 -3.49 6.85 25.58
C ARG A 18 -3.05 8.29 25.35
N PHE A 19 -3.17 8.78 24.14
CA PHE A 19 -3.01 10.18 23.81
C PHE A 19 -4.24 10.70 23.04
N ALA A 20 -4.36 12.01 22.92
CA ALA A 20 -5.48 12.62 22.24
C ALA A 20 -5.03 13.47 21.05
N ASN A 21 -5.83 13.48 20.00
CA ASN A 21 -5.81 14.52 19.00
C ASN A 21 -7.05 15.43 19.20
N ALA A 22 -7.26 16.41 18.32
CA ALA A 22 -8.39 17.33 18.41
C ALA A 22 -9.78 16.67 18.33
N GLN A 23 -9.87 15.42 17.87
CA GLN A 23 -11.13 14.73 17.62
C GLN A 23 -11.43 13.62 18.64
N LYS A 24 -10.41 12.89 19.10
CA LYS A 24 -10.61 11.71 19.94
C LYS A 24 -9.39 11.33 20.76
N TRP A 25 -9.63 10.54 21.82
CA TRP A 25 -8.59 9.77 22.50
C TRP A 25 -8.21 8.55 21.68
N ILE A 26 -6.93 8.26 21.64
CA ILE A 26 -6.33 7.13 20.91
C ILE A 26 -5.70 6.21 21.95
N SER A 27 -6.22 5.01 22.07
CA SER A 27 -5.73 3.95 22.95
C SER A 27 -5.16 2.76 22.19
N THR A 28 -5.33 2.75 20.85
CA THR A 28 -4.93 1.63 19.99
C THR A 28 -4.36 2.19 18.69
N ARG A 29 -3.30 1.58 18.21
CA ARG A 29 -2.80 1.78 16.85
C ARG A 29 -3.19 0.59 15.98
N GLU A 30 -3.67 0.90 14.80
CA GLU A 30 -4.04 -0.09 13.78
C GLU A 30 -3.31 0.23 12.47
N TYR A 31 -2.81 -0.80 11.83
CA TYR A 31 -2.10 -0.72 10.56
C TYR A 31 -2.62 -1.81 9.63
N CYS A 32 -2.67 -1.51 8.34
CA CYS A 32 -3.07 -2.44 7.31
C CYS A 32 -1.93 -2.57 6.30
N LEU A 33 -1.12 -3.62 6.44
CA LEU A 33 -0.01 -3.87 5.52
C LEU A 33 -0.50 -4.68 4.31
N VAL A 34 0.10 -4.41 3.16
CA VAL A 34 -0.05 -5.19 1.93
C VAL A 34 1.28 -5.86 1.62
N ARG A 35 1.23 -7.17 1.40
CA ARG A 35 2.33 -7.99 0.92
C ARG A 35 1.99 -8.51 -0.47
N ILE A 36 2.81 -8.18 -1.45
CA ILE A 36 2.70 -8.71 -2.81
C ILE A 36 3.89 -9.65 -3.06
N GLU A 37 3.59 -10.87 -3.49
CA GLU A 37 4.61 -11.86 -3.84
C GLU A 37 4.49 -12.23 -5.30
N THR A 38 5.62 -12.27 -5.99
CA THR A 38 5.73 -12.67 -7.40
C THR A 38 6.00 -14.16 -7.54
N ALA A 39 5.82 -14.70 -8.75
CA ALA A 39 6.02 -16.12 -9.04
C ALA A 39 7.47 -16.59 -8.83
N ASP A 40 8.43 -15.67 -8.97
CA ASP A 40 9.87 -15.90 -8.71
C ASP A 40 10.26 -15.67 -7.24
N GLY A 41 9.30 -15.41 -6.36
CA GLY A 41 9.48 -15.33 -4.92
C GLY A 41 9.91 -13.95 -4.40
N ALA A 42 9.99 -12.92 -5.25
CA ALA A 42 10.22 -11.57 -4.77
C ALA A 42 9.02 -11.03 -3.98
N VAL A 43 9.28 -10.23 -2.95
CA VAL A 43 8.24 -9.71 -2.06
C VAL A 43 8.35 -8.20 -1.93
N GLY A 44 7.22 -7.53 -2.14
CA GLY A 44 7.04 -6.10 -1.90
C GLY A 44 6.07 -5.82 -0.76
N TRP A 45 6.31 -4.72 -0.05
CA TRP A 45 5.53 -4.28 1.08
C TRP A 45 5.01 -2.87 0.91
N GLY A 46 3.77 -2.65 1.34
CA GLY A 46 3.15 -1.34 1.44
C GLY A 46 2.24 -1.24 2.65
N GLU A 47 1.90 -0.04 3.03
CA GLU A 47 0.95 0.24 4.11
C GLU A 47 -0.23 1.05 3.57
N CYS A 48 -1.43 0.58 3.87
CA CYS A 48 -2.67 1.27 3.53
C CYS A 48 -3.00 2.34 4.57
N TRP A 49 -3.47 3.47 4.11
CA TRP A 49 -4.09 4.47 4.96
C TRP A 49 -5.59 4.21 5.11
N GLY A 50 -6.08 4.19 6.34
CA GLY A 50 -7.51 4.05 6.63
C GLY A 50 -7.81 2.93 7.63
N PRO A 51 -9.10 2.67 7.90
CA PRO A 51 -9.50 1.61 8.82
C PRO A 51 -9.18 0.24 8.22
N ILE A 52 -8.80 -0.72 9.07
CA ILE A 52 -8.56 -2.11 8.64
C ILE A 52 -9.82 -2.69 7.99
N THR A 53 -10.95 -2.52 8.68
CA THR A 53 -12.26 -2.96 8.17
C THR A 53 -12.64 -2.16 6.93
N GLY A 54 -13.03 -2.84 5.89
CA GLY A 54 -13.33 -2.27 4.57
C GLY A 54 -12.11 -2.21 3.66
N THR A 55 -10.94 -1.80 4.14
CA THR A 55 -9.70 -1.80 3.34
C THR A 55 -9.25 -3.23 3.01
N ARG A 56 -9.29 -4.13 3.98
CA ARG A 56 -8.95 -5.54 3.81
C ARG A 56 -9.87 -6.23 2.82
N GLU A 57 -11.17 -6.07 2.99
CA GLU A 57 -12.19 -6.67 2.12
C GLU A 57 -12.06 -6.14 0.69
N LEU A 58 -11.88 -4.82 0.53
CA LEU A 58 -11.66 -4.20 -0.77
C LEU A 58 -10.44 -4.77 -1.48
N ILE A 59 -9.32 -4.92 -0.78
CA ILE A 59 -8.11 -5.47 -1.40
C ILE A 59 -8.31 -6.93 -1.77
N ASN A 60 -8.86 -7.75 -0.87
CA ASN A 60 -9.00 -9.18 -1.11
C ASN A 60 -10.02 -9.50 -2.19
N GLU A 61 -11.15 -8.80 -2.22
CA GLU A 61 -12.29 -9.13 -3.08
C GLU A 61 -12.26 -8.40 -4.42
N ARG A 62 -11.64 -7.22 -4.47
CA ARG A 62 -11.64 -6.39 -5.67
C ARG A 62 -10.26 -6.19 -6.27
N ILE A 63 -9.28 -5.76 -5.50
CA ILE A 63 -7.96 -5.37 -6.02
C ILE A 63 -7.10 -6.60 -6.33
N ALA A 64 -6.98 -7.54 -5.41
CA ALA A 64 -6.13 -8.72 -5.59
C ALA A 64 -6.47 -9.56 -6.83
N PRO A 65 -7.76 -9.79 -7.17
CA PRO A 65 -8.11 -10.47 -8.42
C PRO A 65 -7.64 -9.75 -9.68
N LEU A 66 -7.63 -8.40 -9.67
CA LEU A 66 -7.16 -7.59 -10.82
C LEU A 66 -5.63 -7.61 -10.97
N LEU A 67 -4.91 -7.92 -9.90
CA LEU A 67 -3.45 -7.92 -9.89
C LEU A 67 -2.82 -9.27 -10.25
N ARG A 68 -3.48 -10.37 -9.93
CA ARG A 68 -2.93 -11.72 -10.14
C ARG A 68 -2.59 -11.97 -11.59
N GLY A 69 -1.36 -12.46 -11.84
CA GLY A 69 -0.83 -12.73 -13.17
C GLY A 69 -0.33 -11.51 -13.94
N ARG A 70 -0.48 -10.31 -13.38
CA ARG A 70 0.09 -9.10 -14.00
C ARG A 70 1.58 -8.97 -13.66
N ASP A 71 2.32 -8.32 -14.54
CA ASP A 71 3.71 -7.98 -14.27
C ASP A 71 3.80 -6.85 -13.23
N ALA A 72 4.37 -7.16 -12.07
CA ALA A 72 4.58 -6.20 -10.97
C ALA A 72 5.49 -5.01 -11.36
N GLY A 73 6.27 -5.12 -12.46
CA GLY A 73 7.07 -4.02 -12.98
C GLY A 73 6.26 -2.93 -13.67
N SER A 74 5.02 -3.23 -14.09
CA SER A 74 4.12 -2.29 -14.77
C SER A 74 3.33 -1.43 -13.79
N VAL A 75 4.01 -0.78 -12.84
CA VAL A 75 3.39 -0.08 -11.70
C VAL A 75 2.40 0.97 -12.16
N GLU A 76 2.81 1.84 -13.08
CA GLU A 76 2.01 2.96 -13.57
C GLU A 76 0.73 2.46 -14.25
N SER A 77 0.84 1.44 -15.11
CA SER A 77 -0.33 0.85 -15.78
C SER A 77 -1.28 0.16 -14.81
N ILE A 78 -0.75 -0.52 -13.78
CA ILE A 78 -1.57 -1.13 -12.72
C ILE A 78 -2.31 -0.05 -11.96
N HIS A 79 -1.63 1.04 -11.59
CA HIS A 79 -2.23 2.16 -10.87
C HIS A 79 -3.40 2.78 -11.66
N GLU A 80 -3.19 3.07 -12.94
CA GLU A 80 -4.23 3.65 -13.82
C GLU A 80 -5.46 2.74 -13.92
N ASP A 81 -5.25 1.44 -14.13
CA ASP A 81 -6.33 0.47 -14.21
C ASP A 81 -7.11 0.33 -12.90
N LEU A 82 -6.42 0.30 -11.76
CA LEU A 82 -7.05 0.26 -10.44
C LEU A 82 -7.88 1.51 -10.19
N VAL A 83 -7.34 2.69 -10.49
CA VAL A 83 -8.07 3.96 -10.33
C VAL A 83 -9.31 3.98 -11.23
N PHE A 84 -9.19 3.52 -12.47
CA PHE A 84 -10.30 3.46 -13.41
C PHE A 84 -11.41 2.49 -12.93
N ASP A 85 -11.04 1.25 -12.56
CA ASP A 85 -11.99 0.23 -12.09
C ASP A 85 -12.71 0.67 -10.81
N LEU A 86 -11.96 1.15 -9.82
CA LEU A 86 -12.53 1.56 -8.53
C LEU A 86 -13.36 2.83 -8.64
N ARG A 87 -12.97 3.78 -9.50
CA ARG A 87 -13.77 4.98 -9.78
C ARG A 87 -15.13 4.63 -10.36
N SER A 88 -15.16 3.66 -11.28
CA SER A 88 -16.40 3.16 -11.87
C SER A 88 -17.28 2.47 -10.84
N ALA A 89 -16.69 1.60 -10.01
CA ALA A 89 -17.40 0.80 -9.01
C ALA A 89 -17.95 1.64 -7.84
N TYR A 90 -17.28 2.74 -7.45
CA TYR A 90 -17.60 3.55 -6.28
C TYR A 90 -18.10 4.97 -6.63
N HIS A 91 -18.79 5.13 -7.76
CA HIS A 91 -19.42 6.38 -8.17
C HIS A 91 -18.47 7.60 -8.10
N SER A 92 -17.31 7.47 -8.74
CA SER A 92 -16.26 8.50 -8.82
C SER A 92 -15.42 8.70 -7.54
N THR A 93 -15.65 7.90 -6.49
CA THR A 93 -14.80 7.91 -5.29
C THR A 93 -13.78 6.79 -5.37
N VAL A 94 -12.51 7.13 -5.29
CA VAL A 94 -11.41 6.13 -5.25
C VAL A 94 -10.98 5.92 -3.81
N PRO A 95 -10.97 4.70 -3.29
CA PRO A 95 -10.45 4.40 -1.95
C PRO A 95 -8.91 4.49 -1.94
N ALA A 96 -8.42 5.74 -1.97
CA ALA A 96 -7.02 6.07 -2.18
C ALA A 96 -6.07 5.39 -1.19
N GLY A 97 -6.52 5.18 0.07
CA GLY A 97 -5.68 4.51 1.07
C GLY A 97 -5.35 3.06 0.74
N ALA A 98 -6.29 2.31 0.15
CA ALA A 98 -6.06 0.94 -0.29
C ALA A 98 -5.18 0.90 -1.54
N VAL A 99 -5.47 1.76 -2.52
CA VAL A 99 -4.67 1.88 -3.75
C VAL A 99 -3.23 2.25 -3.43
N SER A 100 -3.03 3.23 -2.52
CA SER A 100 -1.69 3.66 -2.09
C SER A 100 -0.87 2.53 -1.46
N GLY A 101 -1.47 1.69 -0.61
CA GLY A 101 -0.77 0.55 -0.03
C GLY A 101 -0.30 -0.46 -1.07
N VAL A 102 -1.13 -0.72 -2.08
CA VAL A 102 -0.76 -1.60 -3.21
C VAL A 102 0.33 -0.97 -4.07
N ASP A 103 0.20 0.31 -4.40
CA ASP A 103 1.17 1.07 -5.17
C ASP A 103 2.56 1.07 -4.51
N LEU A 104 2.61 1.33 -3.19
CA LEU A 104 3.85 1.25 -2.41
C LEU A 104 4.50 -0.15 -2.48
N ALA A 105 3.71 -1.22 -2.38
CA ALA A 105 4.22 -2.58 -2.49
C ALA A 105 4.80 -2.89 -3.88
N LEU A 106 4.19 -2.38 -4.94
CA LEU A 106 4.70 -2.53 -6.32
C LEU A 106 5.99 -1.75 -6.53
N TRP A 107 6.06 -0.51 -6.03
CA TRP A 107 7.30 0.28 -6.08
C TRP A 107 8.43 -0.36 -5.26
N ASP A 108 8.14 -0.96 -4.10
CA ASP A 108 9.11 -1.71 -3.31
C ASP A 108 9.65 -2.92 -4.09
N LEU A 109 8.77 -3.69 -4.77
CA LEU A 109 9.19 -4.76 -5.68
C LEU A 109 10.09 -4.26 -6.79
N ARG A 110 9.70 -3.17 -7.45
CA ARG A 110 10.47 -2.58 -8.56
C ARG A 110 11.84 -2.10 -8.10
N GLY A 111 11.92 -1.47 -6.92
CA GLY A 111 13.18 -1.05 -6.30
C GLY A 111 14.11 -2.23 -6.00
N LYS A 112 13.57 -3.29 -5.40
CA LYS A 112 14.30 -4.52 -5.10
C LYS A 112 14.81 -5.22 -6.36
N ALA A 113 13.96 -5.34 -7.38
CA ALA A 113 14.34 -5.94 -8.66
C ALA A 113 15.43 -5.15 -9.40
N ALA A 114 15.40 -3.82 -9.31
CA ALA A 114 16.42 -2.95 -9.88
C ALA A 114 17.67 -2.78 -9.00
N GLY A 115 17.69 -3.33 -7.78
CA GLY A 115 18.80 -3.18 -6.83
C GLY A 115 19.02 -1.73 -6.40
N THR A 116 17.97 -0.91 -6.38
CA THR A 116 18.06 0.53 -6.08
C THR A 116 16.90 1.03 -5.22
N SER A 117 17.03 2.23 -4.67
CA SER A 117 15.96 2.82 -3.88
C SER A 117 14.80 3.33 -4.74
N VAL A 118 13.59 3.31 -4.19
CA VAL A 118 12.42 3.93 -4.82
C VAL A 118 12.66 5.41 -5.10
N ALA A 119 13.35 6.13 -4.20
CA ALA A 119 13.72 7.51 -4.42
C ALA A 119 14.56 7.71 -5.70
N THR A 120 15.48 6.79 -5.99
CA THR A 120 16.27 6.82 -7.23
C THR A 120 15.39 6.57 -8.45
N LEU A 121 14.48 5.60 -8.39
CA LEU A 121 13.54 5.31 -9.48
C LEU A 121 12.62 6.50 -9.79
N LEU A 122 12.26 7.29 -8.77
CA LEU A 122 11.41 8.48 -8.89
C LEU A 122 12.17 9.77 -9.24
N GLY A 123 13.41 9.67 -9.73
CA GLY A 123 14.17 10.81 -10.19
C GLY A 123 15.25 11.32 -9.23
N GLY A 124 15.53 10.55 -8.18
CA GLY A 124 16.66 10.79 -7.29
C GLY A 124 16.31 11.45 -5.96
N LYS A 125 17.22 11.28 -5.03
CA LYS A 125 17.12 11.80 -3.67
C LYS A 125 17.38 13.31 -3.65
N ARG A 126 16.42 14.10 -3.23
CA ARG A 126 16.53 15.57 -3.19
C ARG A 126 17.08 16.11 -1.87
N ARG A 127 16.98 15.33 -0.79
CA ARG A 127 17.44 15.73 0.56
C ARG A 127 18.02 14.52 1.27
N GLU A 128 19.05 14.75 2.07
CA GLU A 128 19.66 13.70 2.90
C GLU A 128 18.84 13.41 4.15
N SER A 129 18.13 14.41 4.66
CA SER A 129 17.28 14.30 5.85
C SER A 129 16.01 15.11 5.68
N VAL A 130 14.95 14.68 6.35
CA VAL A 130 13.67 15.37 6.42
C VAL A 130 13.38 15.64 7.89
N PRO A 131 13.10 16.91 8.29
CA PRO A 131 12.65 17.21 9.64
C PRO A 131 11.36 16.46 9.97
N ALA A 132 11.32 15.85 11.13
CA ALA A 132 10.15 15.15 11.62
C ALA A 132 9.71 15.71 12.98
N TYR A 133 8.43 15.58 13.29
CA TYR A 133 7.87 15.90 14.60
C TYR A 133 7.00 14.74 15.08
N ALA A 134 6.98 14.54 16.39
CA ALA A 134 6.07 13.58 17.01
C ALA A 134 4.71 14.23 17.26
N THR A 135 3.65 13.49 16.99
CA THR A 135 2.25 13.88 17.28
C THR A 135 1.62 12.92 18.25
#